data_1c79f1d7607c34c90043e12ca07fc1ba
#
_entry.id   1c79f1d7607c34c90043e12ca07fc1ba
#
_cell.length_a   1.000
_cell.length_b   1.000
_cell.length_c   1.000
_cell.angle_alpha   90.00
_cell.angle_beta   90.00
_cell.angle_gamma   90.00
#
_symmetry.space_group_name_H-M   'P 1'
#
loop_
_entity.id
_entity.type
_entity.pdbx_description
1 polymer ?
#
loop_
_entity_poly.entity_id
_entity_poly.type
_entity_poly.pdbx_seq_one_letter_code
_entity_poly.pdbx_strand_id
1 'polypeptide(L)'
;EIVKRDWSSDVCSSDLREEVEHDYERNLGRVIVERFEAIDPASMCAVLAPGHGPFTWGRSPEEAVEHSVILEELARMAKLSADINGGKAPVLPEYMAEKHYMRKFGPEAYFYQYR
;
A
#
# COMPACT_ATOMS: atom_id res chain seq x y z
N GLU A 1 -11.10 7.06 -12.03
CA GLU A 1 -9.85 6.74 -12.74
C GLU A 1 -8.99 5.90 -11.78
N ILE A 2 -9.12 4.56 -11.88
CA ILE A 2 -8.29 3.64 -11.10
C ILE A 2 -6.92 3.69 -11.74
N VAL A 3 -6.00 4.39 -11.08
CA VAL A 3 -4.64 4.64 -11.51
C VAL A 3 -3.95 3.31 -11.84
N LYS A 4 -3.35 3.22 -13.02
CA LYS A 4 -2.35 2.19 -13.36
C LYS A 4 -1.27 2.20 -12.29
N ARG A 5 -1.34 1.30 -11.33
CA ARG A 5 -0.37 1.22 -10.26
C ARG A 5 0.83 0.42 -10.75
N ASP A 6 1.84 1.13 -11.13
CA ASP A 6 3.18 0.61 -11.15
C ASP A 6 3.61 0.43 -9.68
N TRP A 7 3.99 -0.76 -9.30
CA TRP A 7 4.48 -1.06 -7.93
C TRP A 7 5.66 -0.18 -7.52
N SER A 8 6.40 0.37 -8.50
CA SER A 8 7.46 1.35 -8.25
C SER A 8 6.94 2.69 -7.74
N SER A 9 5.63 2.98 -7.91
CA SER A 9 5.02 4.23 -7.45
C SER A 9 4.35 4.15 -6.08
N ASP A 10 4.28 2.95 -5.46
CA ASP A 10 3.72 2.77 -4.12
C ASP A 10 4.76 2.95 -2.99
N VAL A 11 5.96 3.36 -3.37
CA VAL A 11 7.05 3.67 -2.46
C VAL A 11 7.09 5.18 -2.24
N CYS A 12 6.86 5.63 -1.01
CA CYS A 12 7.07 7.03 -0.64
C CYS A 12 8.56 7.29 -0.49
N SER A 13 9.16 8.05 -1.39
CA SER A 13 10.52 8.54 -1.25
C SER A 13 10.52 10.05 -1.00
N SER A 14 11.19 10.49 0.06
CA SER A 14 11.66 11.86 0.16
C SER A 14 12.91 11.97 -0.73
N ASP A 15 12.77 12.54 -1.92
CA ASP A 15 13.85 12.57 -2.90
C ASP A 15 14.77 13.76 -2.74
N LEU A 16 14.44 14.70 -1.88
CA LEU A 16 15.23 15.90 -1.68
C LEU A 16 16.16 15.74 -0.48
N ARG A 17 17.45 15.88 -0.74
CA ARG A 17 18.50 15.87 0.29
C ARG A 17 18.17 16.82 1.46
N GLU A 18 17.61 17.98 1.16
CA GLU A 18 17.19 18.98 2.12
C GLU A 18 16.11 18.49 3.07
N GLU A 19 15.16 17.66 2.60
CA GLU A 19 14.11 17.04 3.41
C GLU A 19 14.65 15.99 4.38
N VAL A 20 15.77 15.36 4.02
CA VAL A 20 16.46 14.39 4.87
C VAL A 20 17.36 15.06 5.91
N GLU A 21 17.99 16.19 5.54
CA GLU A 21 18.91 16.92 6.43
C GLU A 21 18.18 17.76 7.49
N HIS A 22 16.89 18.11 7.27
CA HIS A 22 16.07 18.91 8.19
C HIS A 22 14.69 18.29 8.42
N ASP A 23 14.30 18.12 9.69
CA ASP A 23 12.96 17.64 10.11
C ASP A 23 12.53 16.32 9.39
N TYR A 24 13.45 15.37 9.27
CA TYR A 24 13.29 14.16 8.48
C TYR A 24 12.00 13.39 8.77
N GLU A 25 11.69 13.12 10.03
CA GLU A 25 10.48 12.37 10.42
C GLU A 25 9.20 13.11 10.04
N ARG A 26 9.21 14.44 10.18
CA ARG A 26 8.08 15.28 9.79
C ARG A 26 7.90 15.30 8.26
N ASN A 27 8.98 15.41 7.51
CA ASN A 27 8.96 15.40 6.05
C ASN A 27 8.50 14.05 5.52
N LEU A 28 9.00 12.94 6.10
CA LEU A 28 8.52 11.61 5.78
C LEU A 28 7.02 11.45 6.02
N GLY A 29 6.52 11.92 7.17
CA GLY A 29 5.09 11.92 7.47
C GLY A 29 4.29 12.72 6.45
N ARG A 30 4.79 13.88 6.01
CA ARG A 30 4.15 14.69 4.98
C ARG A 30 4.08 13.98 3.62
N VAL A 31 5.18 13.36 3.19
CA VAL A 31 5.23 12.58 1.94
C VAL A 31 4.24 11.42 1.97
N ILE A 32 4.10 10.74 3.12
CA ILE A 32 3.08 9.68 3.28
C ILE A 32 1.67 10.26 3.13
N VAL A 33 1.36 11.40 3.78
CA VAL A 33 0.05 12.04 3.68
C VAL A 33 -0.24 12.47 2.23
N GLU A 34 0.70 13.12 1.57
CA GLU A 34 0.59 13.54 0.15
C GLU A 34 0.32 12.34 -0.76
N ARG A 35 0.99 11.20 -0.50
CA ARG A 35 0.74 9.96 -1.27
C ARG A 35 -0.71 9.47 -1.17
N PHE A 36 -1.38 9.74 -0.06
CA PHE A 36 -2.75 9.32 0.20
C PHE A 36 -3.81 10.36 -0.16
N GLU A 37 -3.48 11.51 -0.77
CA GLU A 37 -4.46 12.50 -1.23
C GLU A 37 -5.49 11.93 -2.21
N ALA A 38 -5.08 10.97 -3.07
CA ALA A 38 -5.93 10.30 -4.05
C ALA A 38 -6.26 8.84 -3.69
N ILE A 39 -5.88 8.38 -2.50
CA ILE A 39 -6.05 7.00 -2.06
C ILE A 39 -6.79 7.02 -0.73
N ASP A 40 -7.92 6.32 -0.65
CA ASP A 40 -8.62 6.15 0.61
C ASP A 40 -7.77 5.32 1.60
N PRO A 41 -7.32 5.90 2.73
CA PRO A 41 -6.51 5.20 3.71
C PRO A 41 -7.26 4.07 4.41
N ALA A 42 -8.59 4.02 4.36
CA ALA A 42 -9.37 2.90 4.88
C ALA A 42 -9.35 1.69 3.92
N SER A 43 -9.12 1.93 2.63
CA SER A 43 -9.03 0.87 1.62
C SER A 43 -7.60 0.36 1.41
N MET A 44 -6.60 1.16 1.77
CA MET A 44 -5.18 0.80 1.73
C MET A 44 -4.54 1.16 3.07
N CYS A 45 -4.33 0.17 3.90
CA CYS A 45 -3.92 0.35 5.30
C CYS A 45 -2.42 0.18 5.51
N ALA A 46 -1.61 0.43 4.49
CA ALA A 46 -0.17 0.27 4.55
C ALA A 46 0.55 1.12 3.50
N VAL A 47 1.80 1.49 3.80
CA VAL A 47 2.74 2.12 2.86
C VAL A 47 4.16 1.67 3.16
N LEU A 48 4.97 1.52 2.13
CA LEU A 48 6.40 1.27 2.26
C LEU A 48 7.17 2.58 2.13
N ALA A 49 8.07 2.84 3.06
CA ALA A 49 8.98 3.97 3.01
C ALA A 49 10.43 3.46 2.87
N PRO A 50 11.14 3.83 1.79
CA PRO A 50 12.52 3.41 1.57
C PRO A 50 13.41 3.83 2.73
N GLY A 51 14.30 2.92 3.15
CA GLY A 51 15.20 3.17 4.26
C GLY A 51 14.57 3.10 5.66
N HIS A 52 13.23 3.11 5.77
CA HIS A 52 12.50 2.96 7.03
C HIS A 52 11.82 1.59 7.18
N GLY A 53 11.06 1.17 6.17
CA GLY A 53 10.25 -0.02 6.23
C GLY A 53 8.76 0.26 6.07
N PRO A 54 7.88 -0.65 6.53
CA PRO A 54 6.45 -0.51 6.42
C PRO A 54 5.87 0.40 7.51
N PHE A 55 4.87 1.20 7.12
CA PHE A 55 3.92 1.84 8.02
C PHE A 55 2.56 1.18 7.80
N THR A 56 1.92 0.74 8.87
CA THR A 56 0.60 0.14 8.85
C THR A 56 -0.31 0.80 9.85
N TRP A 57 -1.60 0.85 9.57
CA TRP A 57 -2.61 1.40 10.44
C TRP A 57 -3.90 0.60 10.36
N GLY A 58 -4.81 0.88 11.27
CA GLY A 58 -6.12 0.25 11.37
C GLY A 58 -7.00 1.03 12.34
N ARG A 59 -8.24 0.55 12.54
CA ARG A 59 -9.20 1.14 13.49
C ARG A 59 -8.86 0.85 14.95
N SER A 60 -7.96 -0.13 15.17
CA SER A 60 -7.42 -0.48 16.47
C SER A 60 -5.95 -0.87 16.36
N PRO A 61 -5.18 -0.90 17.47
CA PRO A 61 -3.81 -1.39 17.48
C PRO A 61 -3.70 -2.83 16.96
N GLU A 62 -4.66 -3.69 17.29
CA GLU A 62 -4.69 -5.09 16.85
C GLU A 62 -4.84 -5.19 15.34
N GLU A 63 -5.72 -4.38 14.74
CA GLU A 63 -5.93 -4.31 13.31
C GLU A 63 -4.68 -3.78 12.58
N ALA A 64 -3.98 -2.80 13.15
CA ALA A 64 -2.71 -2.31 12.59
C ALA A 64 -1.63 -3.40 12.59
N VAL A 65 -1.55 -4.22 13.63
CA VAL A 65 -0.64 -5.38 13.71
C VAL A 65 -1.04 -6.45 12.69
N GLU A 66 -2.33 -6.76 12.55
CA GLU A 66 -2.84 -7.69 11.54
C GLU A 66 -2.45 -7.24 10.13
N HIS A 67 -2.60 -5.96 9.81
CA HIS A 67 -2.18 -5.39 8.53
C HIS A 67 -0.67 -5.51 8.30
N SER A 68 0.14 -5.40 9.34
CA SER A 68 1.58 -5.59 9.26
C SER A 68 1.95 -7.03 8.86
N VAL A 69 1.30 -8.02 9.49
CA VAL A 69 1.50 -9.46 9.16
C VAL A 69 1.05 -9.75 7.72
N ILE A 70 -0.10 -9.21 7.31
CA ILE A 70 -0.62 -9.38 5.96
C ILE A 70 0.35 -8.74 4.94
N LEU A 71 0.85 -7.54 5.22
CA LEU A 71 1.79 -6.85 4.33
C LEU A 71 3.08 -7.64 4.11
N GLU A 72 3.66 -8.20 5.19
CA GLU A 72 4.86 -9.03 5.10
C GLU A 72 4.62 -10.26 4.19
N GLU A 73 3.50 -10.94 4.36
CA GLU A 73 3.16 -12.09 3.53
C GLU A 73 2.91 -11.71 2.07
N LEU A 74 2.21 -10.59 1.81
CA LEU A 74 2.01 -10.06 0.47
C LEU A 74 3.33 -9.69 -0.21
N ALA A 75 4.26 -9.07 0.50
CA ALA A 75 5.58 -8.74 -0.01
C ALA A 75 6.38 -10.00 -0.36
N ARG A 76 6.31 -11.03 0.50
CA ARG A 76 6.92 -12.34 0.23
C ARG A 76 6.34 -13.00 -1.02
N MET A 77 5.01 -13.03 -1.15
CA MET A 77 4.34 -13.59 -2.34
C MET A 77 4.68 -12.80 -3.62
N ALA A 78 4.72 -11.47 -3.54
CA ALA A 78 5.08 -10.63 -4.68
C ALA A 78 6.51 -10.90 -5.15
N LYS A 79 7.46 -11.02 -4.20
CA LYS A 79 8.86 -11.38 -4.53
C LYS A 79 8.94 -12.74 -5.20
N LEU A 80 8.32 -13.77 -4.62
CA LEU A 80 8.33 -15.12 -5.19
C LEU A 80 7.69 -15.15 -6.58
N SER A 81 6.60 -14.43 -6.79
CA SER A 81 5.95 -14.32 -8.10
C SER A 81 6.86 -13.66 -9.14
N ALA A 82 7.59 -12.61 -8.74
CA ALA A 82 8.57 -11.97 -9.60
C ALA A 82 9.72 -12.91 -9.94
N ASP A 83 10.27 -13.64 -8.97
CA ASP A 83 11.35 -14.60 -9.15
C ASP A 83 10.95 -15.71 -10.16
N ILE A 84 9.74 -16.27 -10.03
CA ILE A 84 9.18 -17.28 -10.94
C ILE A 84 8.99 -16.71 -12.36
N ASN A 85 8.64 -15.42 -12.46
CA ASN A 85 8.35 -14.75 -13.73
C ASN A 85 9.56 -14.01 -14.33
N GLY A 86 10.77 -14.47 -14.05
CA GLY A 86 12.01 -13.91 -14.62
C GLY A 86 12.32 -12.48 -14.17
N GLY A 87 12.00 -12.14 -12.93
CA GLY A 87 12.27 -10.83 -12.32
C GLY A 87 11.19 -9.78 -12.60
N LYS A 88 10.07 -10.15 -13.25
CA LYS A 88 8.97 -9.23 -13.55
C LYS A 88 7.80 -9.52 -12.62
N ALA A 89 7.32 -8.50 -11.91
CA ALA A 89 6.09 -8.60 -11.17
C ALA A 89 4.90 -8.76 -12.14
N PRO A 90 4.07 -9.81 -12.01
CA PRO A 90 2.86 -9.92 -12.81
C PRO A 90 1.88 -8.82 -12.45
N VAL A 91 1.35 -8.13 -13.46
CA VAL A 91 0.34 -7.07 -13.27
C VAL A 91 -1.04 -7.66 -13.49
N LEU A 92 -1.91 -7.49 -12.51
CA LEU A 92 -3.31 -7.89 -12.62
C LEU A 92 -4.02 -6.97 -13.64
N PRO A 93 -4.79 -7.51 -14.60
CA PRO A 93 -5.61 -6.68 -15.48
C PRO A 93 -6.54 -5.76 -14.70
N GLU A 94 -6.68 -4.51 -15.15
CA GLU A 94 -7.45 -3.47 -14.46
C GLU A 94 -8.88 -3.90 -14.11
N TYR A 95 -9.59 -4.54 -15.06
CA TYR A 95 -10.95 -5.04 -14.84
C TYR A 95 -11.04 -6.11 -13.73
N MET A 96 -9.97 -6.88 -13.51
CA MET A 96 -9.90 -7.84 -12.41
C MET A 96 -9.62 -7.15 -11.08
N ALA A 97 -8.71 -6.17 -11.08
CA ALA A 97 -8.41 -5.38 -9.90
C ALA A 97 -9.65 -4.60 -9.44
N GLU A 98 -10.38 -3.97 -10.36
CA GLU A 98 -11.64 -3.29 -10.09
C GLU A 98 -12.69 -4.25 -9.51
N LYS A 99 -12.87 -5.42 -10.12
CA LYS A 99 -13.80 -6.44 -9.62
C LYS A 99 -13.47 -6.84 -8.18
N HIS A 100 -12.19 -7.07 -7.86
CA HIS A 100 -11.77 -7.41 -6.50
C HIS A 100 -11.98 -6.27 -5.52
N TYR A 101 -11.70 -5.04 -5.94
CA TYR A 101 -11.95 -3.84 -5.13
C TYR A 101 -13.44 -3.69 -4.82
N MET A 102 -14.32 -3.76 -5.83
CA MET A 102 -15.76 -3.60 -5.68
C MET A 102 -16.39 -4.69 -4.80
N ARG A 103 -15.87 -5.91 -4.84
CA ARG A 103 -16.32 -7.00 -3.94
C ARG A 103 -16.02 -6.73 -2.47
N LYS A 104 -14.99 -5.94 -2.18
CA LYS A 104 -14.55 -5.63 -0.82
C LYS A 104 -15.08 -4.29 -0.32
N PHE A 105 -15.11 -3.27 -1.18
CA PHE A 105 -15.42 -1.88 -0.82
C PHE A 105 -16.61 -1.29 -1.59
N GLY A 106 -17.17 -2.00 -2.57
CA GLY A 106 -18.31 -1.53 -3.36
C GLY A 106 -19.64 -1.59 -2.61
N PRO A 107 -20.72 -1.07 -3.23
CA PRO A 107 -22.06 -1.04 -2.64
C PRO A 107 -22.61 -2.42 -2.25
N GLU A 108 -22.18 -3.47 -2.96
CA GLU A 108 -22.56 -4.86 -2.72
C GLU A 108 -21.44 -5.66 -2.04
N ALA A 109 -20.57 -4.99 -1.29
CA ALA A 109 -19.47 -5.64 -0.60
C ALA A 109 -19.99 -6.63 0.46
N TYR A 110 -19.54 -7.88 0.41
CA TYR A 110 -20.00 -8.94 1.31
C TYR A 110 -18.95 -9.31 2.39
N PHE A 111 -17.71 -8.87 2.24
CA PHE A 111 -16.64 -9.22 3.17
C PHE A 111 -16.75 -8.57 4.56
N TYR A 112 -17.54 -7.50 4.72
CA TYR A 112 -17.68 -6.75 5.98
C TYR A 112 -19.12 -6.70 6.51
N GLN A 113 -20.03 -7.53 5.98
CA GLN A 113 -21.43 -7.56 6.42
C GLN A 113 -21.65 -8.17 7.82
N TYR A 114 -20.61 -8.72 8.44
CA TYR A 114 -20.69 -9.42 9.74
C TYR A 114 -19.95 -8.70 10.87
N ARG A 115 -19.77 -7.37 10.77
CA ARG A 115 -19.19 -6.57 11.87
C ARG A 115 -20.15 -5.54 12.40
#